data_078e837d49484400e211e326151dfb00
#
_entry.id   078e837d49484400e211e326151dfb00
#
_cell.length_a   1.000
_cell.length_b   1.000
_cell.length_c   1.000
_cell.angle_alpha   90.00
_cell.angle_beta   90.00
_cell.angle_gamma   90.00
#
_symmetry.space_group_name_H-M   'P 1'
#
loop_
_entity.id
_entity.type
_entity.pdbx_description
1 polymer ?
#
loop_
_entity_poly.entity_id
_entity_poly.type
_entity_poly.pdbx_seq_one_letter_code
_entity_poly.pdbx_strand_id
1 'polypeptide(L)'
;MSQQTITINRQSITLDPAQLIQSGGEGMVFGVGDTAVKLYHQPQPGHIAKLQHLLDSGLSRRLPAVICAPASLVTDDHGQVMGFQMPRLPAGSFPIKKLASLNFRKQQGITATAVLALFQHLHATLTNLHQLGVIVGDLNDQNIFLTPAQPFAAHWIDVDSYQIGRYPCPVAMEFFVDPHLYGVGDFGQRPYFSPATDWYAFFVLLVRSLLGVHPYGGVHKQHKTLAARAAAGISILHPDVVYPATAVPSTALPADLRQHLLDVFENGQRPPFPLSLLTDYTQKLATGPLTAPARRPTAVTQTAEFSLLLTVPGFIESVRVEANGRLQAIVRDGSAVRLIRLGLGGILNETPLFSGQPGYNYGLFQEVLAVNPPGSRQLLLLDISGSQPRKMQLLETALFRDTAVFAASDRFLFRIAGNWIMRGAVERGLYVEEAIATAHHNQTRFWAAPAGSTLAGVHRIFAENRYFLIHHDANYDVALPDLRLGESLVETAVAFGNTAVSFWRKINHRGALRTDIHLVNHRGQILHQHTAAADDFRPELYPFALAQPLPIAAHISLAAEEILHLHAHPQGIIAQTASQLYFLRSLS
;
A
#
# COMPACT_ATOMS: atom_id res chain seq x y z
N MET A 1 -4.66 -22.94 -17.30
CA MET A 1 -3.33 -23.51 -17.59
C MET A 1 -3.43 -25.01 -17.48
N SER A 2 -2.80 -25.79 -18.37
CA SER A 2 -2.67 -27.25 -18.25
C SER A 2 -1.69 -27.55 -17.10
N GLN A 3 -1.88 -28.70 -16.45
CA GLN A 3 -0.91 -29.26 -15.52
C GLN A 3 0.45 -29.38 -16.23
N GLN A 4 1.51 -28.91 -15.60
CA GLN A 4 2.87 -28.97 -16.12
C GLN A 4 3.70 -29.91 -15.26
N THR A 5 4.28 -30.92 -15.87
CA THR A 5 5.22 -31.84 -15.20
C THR A 5 6.63 -31.30 -15.31
N ILE A 6 7.35 -31.29 -14.20
CA ILE A 6 8.74 -30.85 -14.06
C ILE A 6 9.54 -31.87 -13.29
N THR A 7 10.85 -31.82 -13.42
CA THR A 7 11.76 -32.67 -12.66
C THR A 7 12.67 -31.83 -11.77
N ILE A 8 12.73 -32.16 -10.47
CA ILE A 8 13.61 -31.55 -9.47
C ILE A 8 14.36 -32.67 -8.74
N ASN A 9 15.68 -32.65 -8.71
CA ASN A 9 16.50 -33.65 -8.04
C ASN A 9 16.12 -35.10 -8.42
N ARG A 10 15.83 -35.35 -9.71
CA ARG A 10 15.39 -36.63 -10.29
C ARG A 10 13.98 -37.08 -9.85
N GLN A 11 13.22 -36.23 -9.21
CA GLN A 11 11.83 -36.49 -8.86
C GLN A 11 10.90 -35.72 -9.79
N SER A 12 9.95 -36.40 -10.39
CA SER A 12 8.92 -35.77 -11.23
C SER A 12 7.82 -35.20 -10.34
N ILE A 13 7.46 -33.95 -10.57
CA ILE A 13 6.45 -33.19 -9.82
C ILE A 13 5.50 -32.57 -10.84
N THR A 14 4.21 -32.75 -10.63
CA THR A 14 3.18 -32.06 -11.41
C THR A 14 2.74 -30.79 -10.68
N LEU A 15 2.91 -29.65 -11.33
CA LEU A 15 2.49 -28.35 -10.79
C LEU A 15 1.00 -28.16 -11.03
N ASP A 16 0.28 -27.86 -9.94
CA ASP A 16 -1.12 -27.47 -10.00
C ASP A 16 -1.21 -25.96 -10.27
N PRO A 17 -2.04 -25.49 -11.23
CA PRO A 17 -2.33 -24.08 -11.42
C PRO A 17 -2.79 -23.34 -10.13
N ALA A 18 -3.42 -24.05 -9.19
CA ALA A 18 -3.81 -23.50 -7.89
C ALA A 18 -2.61 -23.15 -6.98
N GLN A 19 -1.43 -23.71 -7.26
CA GLN A 19 -0.19 -23.42 -6.53
C GLN A 19 0.54 -22.18 -7.07
N LEU A 20 0.04 -21.53 -8.12
CA LEU A 20 0.65 -20.32 -8.66
C LEU A 20 0.61 -19.19 -7.63
N ILE A 21 1.79 -18.73 -7.20
CA ILE A 21 1.96 -17.61 -6.27
C ILE A 21 1.99 -16.29 -7.05
N GLN A 22 2.76 -16.25 -8.14
CA GLN A 22 2.97 -15.04 -8.94
C GLN A 22 3.27 -15.37 -10.40
N SER A 23 2.83 -14.52 -11.31
CA SER A 23 3.25 -14.52 -12.71
C SER A 23 3.78 -13.12 -13.06
N GLY A 24 5.01 -13.05 -13.55
CA GLY A 24 5.69 -11.82 -13.96
C GLY A 24 6.14 -11.86 -15.41
N GLY A 25 6.92 -10.86 -15.84
CA GLY A 25 7.43 -10.76 -17.22
C GLY A 25 8.43 -11.86 -17.59
N GLU A 26 9.23 -12.33 -16.64
CA GLU A 26 10.27 -13.32 -16.88
C GLU A 26 9.79 -14.77 -16.68
N GLY A 27 8.77 -14.98 -15.83
CA GLY A 27 8.35 -16.33 -15.47
C GLY A 27 7.21 -16.39 -14.48
N MET A 28 6.95 -17.61 -14.03
CA MET A 28 5.92 -17.95 -13.04
C MET A 28 6.56 -18.57 -11.80
N VAL A 29 6.00 -18.27 -10.63
CA VAL A 29 6.44 -18.82 -9.33
C VAL A 29 5.32 -19.64 -8.73
N PHE A 30 5.61 -20.92 -8.45
CA PHE A 30 4.67 -21.85 -7.83
C PHE A 30 5.12 -22.21 -6.42
N GLY A 31 4.18 -22.38 -5.49
CA GLY A 31 4.43 -22.88 -4.15
C GLY A 31 4.35 -24.41 -4.10
N VAL A 32 5.44 -25.07 -3.73
CA VAL A 32 5.51 -26.52 -3.61
C VAL A 32 5.97 -26.86 -2.19
N GLY A 33 5.02 -27.12 -1.30
CA GLY A 33 5.32 -27.29 0.13
C GLY A 33 6.00 -26.05 0.71
N ASP A 34 7.13 -26.25 1.39
CA ASP A 34 7.95 -25.19 2.00
C ASP A 34 8.92 -24.52 1.01
N THR A 35 8.84 -24.88 -0.28
CA THR A 35 9.68 -24.31 -1.33
C THR A 35 8.86 -23.56 -2.37
N ALA A 36 9.53 -22.75 -3.16
CA ALA A 36 8.99 -22.11 -4.35
C ALA A 36 9.75 -22.56 -5.59
N VAL A 37 9.06 -22.65 -6.72
CA VAL A 37 9.62 -23.02 -8.01
C VAL A 37 9.39 -21.87 -8.96
N LYS A 38 10.47 -21.23 -9.44
CA LYS A 38 10.42 -20.22 -10.51
C LYS A 38 10.64 -20.90 -11.85
N LEU A 39 9.69 -20.79 -12.77
CA LEU A 39 9.79 -21.26 -14.15
C LEU A 39 9.86 -20.07 -15.08
N TYR A 40 10.87 -20.01 -15.95
CA TYR A 40 11.00 -18.98 -16.97
C TYR A 40 10.01 -19.21 -18.11
N HIS A 41 9.45 -18.11 -18.64
CA HIS A 41 8.65 -18.18 -19.87
C HIS A 41 9.52 -18.59 -21.07
N GLN A 42 10.73 -18.06 -21.12
CA GLN A 42 11.74 -18.34 -22.16
C GLN A 42 13.11 -18.43 -21.48
N PRO A 43 13.56 -19.64 -21.11
CA PRO A 43 14.89 -19.83 -20.52
C PRO A 43 15.99 -19.34 -21.47
N GLN A 44 16.76 -18.35 -21.06
CA GLN A 44 17.88 -17.82 -21.85
C GLN A 44 19.19 -18.52 -21.46
N PRO A 45 20.08 -18.84 -22.41
CA PRO A 45 21.35 -19.51 -22.11
C PRO A 45 22.19 -18.81 -21.04
N GLY A 46 22.18 -17.47 -21.03
CA GLY A 46 22.90 -16.67 -20.03
C GLY A 46 22.33 -16.83 -18.62
N HIS A 47 21.00 -16.89 -18.47
CA HIS A 47 20.34 -17.15 -17.18
C HIS A 47 20.65 -18.55 -16.68
N ILE A 48 20.58 -19.57 -17.55
CA ILE A 48 20.88 -20.96 -17.20
C ILE A 48 22.35 -21.09 -16.76
N ALA A 49 23.29 -20.51 -17.50
CA ALA A 49 24.70 -20.53 -17.16
C ALA A 49 25.00 -19.87 -15.81
N LYS A 50 24.31 -18.75 -15.49
CA LYS A 50 24.42 -18.09 -14.18
C LYS A 50 23.89 -18.98 -13.05
N LEU A 51 22.72 -19.61 -13.22
CA LEU A 51 22.15 -20.53 -12.25
C LEU A 51 23.06 -21.73 -11.99
N GLN A 52 23.58 -22.34 -13.03
CA GLN A 52 24.55 -23.44 -12.93
C GLN A 52 25.80 -23.00 -12.17
N HIS A 53 26.36 -21.82 -12.51
CA HIS A 53 27.51 -21.28 -11.80
C HIS A 53 27.23 -21.05 -10.29
N LEU A 54 26.06 -20.50 -9.94
CA LEU A 54 25.63 -20.31 -8.55
C LEU A 54 25.62 -21.63 -7.76
N LEU A 55 25.12 -22.68 -8.36
CA LEU A 55 24.99 -24.00 -7.73
C LEU A 55 26.34 -24.73 -7.68
N ASP A 56 27.06 -24.81 -8.80
CA ASP A 56 28.30 -25.58 -8.95
C ASP A 56 29.46 -24.99 -8.13
N SER A 57 29.53 -23.66 -8.02
CA SER A 57 30.53 -22.98 -7.18
C SER A 57 30.22 -23.08 -5.69
N GLY A 58 29.07 -23.61 -5.32
CA GLY A 58 28.56 -23.63 -3.93
C GLY A 58 28.23 -22.23 -3.38
N LEU A 59 28.22 -21.18 -4.21
CA LEU A 59 27.94 -19.82 -3.78
C LEU A 59 26.54 -19.72 -3.21
N SER A 60 25.55 -20.37 -3.83
CA SER A 60 24.17 -20.40 -3.35
C SER A 60 24.04 -20.83 -1.87
N ARG A 61 24.86 -21.77 -1.41
CA ARG A 61 24.86 -22.24 -0.01
C ARG A 61 25.62 -21.31 0.95
N ARG A 62 26.46 -20.42 0.42
CA ARG A 62 27.24 -19.47 1.19
C ARG A 62 26.52 -18.14 1.41
N LEU A 63 25.47 -17.88 0.63
CA LEU A 63 24.62 -16.71 0.80
C LEU A 63 23.93 -16.73 2.17
N PRO A 64 23.68 -15.55 2.77
CA PRO A 64 22.90 -15.47 4.01
C PRO A 64 21.55 -16.19 3.90
N ALA A 65 21.09 -16.85 4.96
CA ALA A 65 19.86 -17.64 4.97
C ALA A 65 18.58 -16.84 4.62
N VAL A 66 18.62 -15.53 4.73
CA VAL A 66 17.52 -14.63 4.34
C VAL A 66 17.44 -14.40 2.83
N ILE A 67 18.41 -14.88 2.08
CA ILE A 67 18.43 -14.81 0.61
C ILE A 67 17.72 -16.03 0.05
N CYS A 68 16.64 -15.83 -0.70
CA CYS A 68 15.92 -16.92 -1.38
C CYS A 68 16.71 -17.41 -2.61
N ALA A 69 17.88 -18.00 -2.36
CA ALA A 69 18.80 -18.42 -3.39
C ALA A 69 18.33 -19.71 -4.09
N PRO A 70 18.73 -19.92 -5.37
CA PRO A 70 18.51 -21.17 -6.08
C PRO A 70 19.12 -22.36 -5.31
N ALA A 71 18.32 -23.39 -5.03
CA ALA A 71 18.73 -24.61 -4.31
C ALA A 71 18.95 -25.78 -5.27
N SER A 72 18.15 -25.86 -6.36
CA SER A 72 18.22 -26.92 -7.37
C SER A 72 17.72 -26.39 -8.71
N LEU A 73 18.21 -26.94 -9.80
CA LEU A 73 17.64 -26.68 -11.11
C LEU A 73 16.32 -27.46 -11.28
N VAL A 74 15.46 -26.88 -12.08
CA VAL A 74 14.20 -27.49 -12.52
C VAL A 74 14.30 -27.77 -14.01
N THR A 75 13.99 -28.99 -14.42
CA THR A 75 14.04 -29.39 -15.83
C THR A 75 12.70 -29.89 -16.33
N ASP A 76 12.52 -29.88 -17.64
CA ASP A 76 11.43 -30.56 -18.31
C ASP A 76 11.72 -32.09 -18.48
N ASP A 77 10.81 -32.80 -19.14
CA ASP A 77 10.93 -34.24 -19.43
C ASP A 77 12.09 -34.59 -20.38
N HIS A 78 12.66 -33.60 -21.08
CA HIS A 78 13.80 -33.73 -21.98
C HIS A 78 15.13 -33.35 -21.30
N GLY A 79 15.08 -32.99 -20.00
CA GLY A 79 16.25 -32.56 -19.23
C GLY A 79 16.68 -31.12 -19.50
N GLN A 80 15.88 -30.31 -20.21
CA GLN A 80 16.18 -28.90 -20.43
C GLN A 80 15.85 -28.08 -19.18
N VAL A 81 16.73 -27.18 -18.79
CA VAL A 81 16.53 -26.31 -17.62
C VAL A 81 15.43 -25.30 -17.91
N MET A 82 14.37 -25.36 -17.14
CA MET A 82 13.23 -24.47 -17.22
C MET A 82 13.21 -23.41 -16.11
N GLY A 83 14.00 -23.60 -15.05
CA GLY A 83 13.99 -22.71 -13.89
C GLY A 83 14.75 -23.30 -12.70
N PHE A 84 14.33 -22.91 -11.52
CA PHE A 84 14.97 -23.35 -10.28
C PHE A 84 13.99 -23.42 -9.11
N GLN A 85 14.37 -24.21 -8.11
CA GLN A 85 13.72 -24.29 -6.81
C GLN A 85 14.47 -23.41 -5.80
N MET A 86 13.76 -22.74 -4.91
CA MET A 86 14.28 -21.86 -3.87
C MET A 86 13.44 -21.94 -2.58
N PRO A 87 13.92 -21.41 -1.44
CA PRO A 87 13.10 -21.25 -0.24
C PRO A 87 11.85 -20.41 -0.53
N ARG A 88 10.72 -20.83 0.03
CA ARG A 88 9.46 -20.08 -0.04
C ARG A 88 9.44 -18.98 1.01
N LEU A 89 8.88 -17.83 0.66
CA LEU A 89 8.65 -16.75 1.61
C LEU A 89 7.68 -17.19 2.71
N PRO A 90 7.91 -16.82 3.97
CA PRO A 90 6.95 -17.05 5.05
C PRO A 90 5.56 -16.50 4.71
N ALA A 91 4.52 -17.19 5.15
CA ALA A 91 3.15 -16.76 4.91
C ALA A 91 2.89 -15.36 5.50
N GLY A 92 2.16 -14.53 4.78
CA GLY A 92 1.87 -13.15 5.19
C GLY A 92 3.01 -12.16 4.98
N SER A 93 4.16 -12.57 4.41
CA SER A 93 5.25 -11.65 4.07
C SER A 93 4.77 -10.57 3.11
N PHE A 94 5.28 -9.36 3.27
CA PHE A 94 4.91 -8.20 2.45
C PHE A 94 6.15 -7.46 1.95
N PRO A 95 6.09 -6.80 0.78
CA PRO A 95 7.24 -6.09 0.22
C PRO A 95 7.59 -4.86 1.05
N ILE A 96 8.90 -4.57 1.19
CA ILE A 96 9.43 -3.44 1.97
C ILE A 96 8.87 -2.08 1.48
N LYS A 97 8.41 -1.99 0.25
CA LYS A 97 7.77 -0.78 -0.29
C LYS A 97 6.58 -0.28 0.55
N LYS A 98 5.93 -1.18 1.31
CA LYS A 98 4.85 -0.79 2.23
C LYS A 98 5.32 0.14 3.35
N LEU A 99 6.63 0.12 3.70
CA LEU A 99 7.19 1.04 4.70
C LEU A 99 7.22 2.51 4.23
N ALA A 100 7.22 2.76 2.92
CA ALA A 100 7.08 4.11 2.40
C ALA A 100 5.68 4.69 2.61
N SER A 101 4.68 3.86 2.91
CA SER A 101 3.34 4.30 3.28
C SER A 101 3.27 4.60 4.77
N LEU A 102 3.22 5.87 5.15
CA LEU A 102 3.09 6.29 6.55
C LEU A 102 1.81 5.77 7.19
N ASN A 103 0.72 5.67 6.41
CA ASN A 103 -0.54 5.09 6.87
C ASN A 103 -0.38 3.59 7.20
N PHE A 104 0.25 2.83 6.32
CA PHE A 104 0.55 1.42 6.60
C PHE A 104 1.40 1.27 7.87
N ARG A 105 2.47 2.08 8.02
CA ARG A 105 3.31 2.07 9.22
C ARG A 105 2.51 2.38 10.49
N LYS A 106 1.65 3.39 10.45
CA LYS A 106 0.75 3.74 11.57
C LYS A 106 -0.17 2.58 11.91
N GLN A 107 -0.85 2.00 10.91
CA GLN A 107 -1.77 0.86 11.10
C GLN A 107 -1.09 -0.38 11.68
N GLN A 108 0.16 -0.63 11.32
CA GLN A 108 0.93 -1.78 11.79
C GLN A 108 1.78 -1.49 13.03
N GLY A 109 1.71 -0.28 13.60
CA GLY A 109 2.53 0.12 14.75
C GLY A 109 4.03 0.14 14.46
N ILE A 110 4.44 0.40 13.20
CA ILE A 110 5.82 0.37 12.77
C ILE A 110 6.47 1.72 13.09
N THR A 111 7.33 1.75 14.08
CA THR A 111 8.06 2.94 14.50
C THR A 111 9.31 3.20 13.64
N ALA A 112 9.85 4.42 13.71
CA ALA A 112 11.15 4.73 13.10
C ALA A 112 12.28 3.82 13.64
N THR A 113 12.23 3.48 14.94
CA THR A 113 13.19 2.55 15.57
C THR A 113 13.13 1.16 14.93
N ALA A 114 11.92 0.64 14.67
CA ALA A 114 11.75 -0.65 13.99
C ALA A 114 12.29 -0.62 12.55
N VAL A 115 12.09 0.50 11.84
CA VAL A 115 12.66 0.70 10.49
C VAL A 115 14.18 0.75 10.56
N LEU A 116 14.77 1.48 11.51
CA LEU A 116 16.24 1.55 11.66
C LEU A 116 16.84 0.19 12.00
N ALA A 117 16.23 -0.57 12.91
CA ALA A 117 16.67 -1.94 13.23
C ALA A 117 16.65 -2.85 12.00
N LEU A 118 15.58 -2.78 11.21
CA LEU A 118 15.51 -3.50 9.93
C LEU A 118 16.66 -3.11 9.00
N PHE A 119 16.93 -1.81 8.82
CA PHE A 119 17.99 -1.34 7.93
C PHE A 119 19.41 -1.68 8.43
N GLN A 120 19.61 -1.86 9.75
CA GLN A 120 20.87 -2.42 10.28
C GLN A 120 21.05 -3.87 9.81
N HIS A 121 20.00 -4.69 9.81
CA HIS A 121 20.05 -6.06 9.28
C HIS A 121 20.25 -6.09 7.75
N LEU A 122 19.56 -5.21 7.00
CA LEU A 122 19.77 -5.08 5.54
C LEU A 122 21.22 -4.66 5.23
N HIS A 123 21.78 -3.73 6.00
CA HIS A 123 23.18 -3.30 5.87
C HIS A 123 24.14 -4.47 6.05
N ALA A 124 23.97 -5.27 7.10
CA ALA A 124 24.80 -6.44 7.37
C ALA A 124 24.68 -7.48 6.23
N THR A 125 23.46 -7.73 5.75
CA THR A 125 23.22 -8.66 4.63
C THR A 125 23.91 -8.17 3.36
N LEU A 126 23.77 -6.90 3.00
CA LEU A 126 24.38 -6.30 1.81
C LEU A 126 25.92 -6.32 1.89
N THR A 127 26.47 -6.00 3.06
CA THR A 127 27.92 -6.10 3.32
C THR A 127 28.43 -7.52 3.09
N ASN A 128 27.71 -8.53 3.57
CA ASN A 128 28.08 -9.94 3.38
C ASN A 128 28.00 -10.35 1.91
N LEU A 129 26.98 -9.93 1.17
CA LEU A 129 26.89 -10.17 -0.27
C LEU A 129 28.10 -9.59 -1.01
N HIS A 130 28.48 -8.34 -0.73
CA HIS A 130 29.65 -7.69 -1.33
C HIS A 130 30.96 -8.41 -1.00
N GLN A 131 31.12 -8.92 0.23
CA GLN A 131 32.28 -9.73 0.63
C GLN A 131 32.36 -11.06 -0.13
N LEU A 132 31.22 -11.61 -0.54
CA LEU A 132 31.15 -12.81 -1.39
C LEU A 132 31.34 -12.51 -2.88
N GLY A 133 31.54 -11.25 -3.27
CA GLY A 133 31.66 -10.82 -4.66
C GLY A 133 30.32 -10.77 -5.41
N VAL A 134 29.21 -10.69 -4.67
CA VAL A 134 27.84 -10.63 -5.22
C VAL A 134 27.34 -9.19 -5.15
N ILE A 135 26.87 -8.66 -6.26
CA ILE A 135 26.23 -7.35 -6.38
C ILE A 135 24.75 -7.58 -6.66
N VAL A 136 23.88 -6.92 -5.92
CA VAL A 136 22.42 -7.08 -6.11
C VAL A 136 21.99 -6.48 -7.45
N GLY A 137 22.45 -5.26 -7.77
CA GLY A 137 22.18 -4.55 -9.00
C GLY A 137 20.77 -3.99 -9.06
N ASP A 138 19.74 -4.84 -9.05
CA ASP A 138 18.33 -4.43 -8.96
C ASP A 138 17.82 -4.40 -7.51
N LEU A 139 18.55 -3.71 -6.64
CA LEU A 139 18.15 -3.50 -5.25
C LEU A 139 16.99 -2.49 -5.20
N ASN A 140 15.77 -2.99 -4.98
CA ASN A 140 14.57 -2.17 -5.00
C ASN A 140 13.54 -2.60 -3.93
N ASP A 141 12.46 -1.85 -3.82
CA ASP A 141 11.45 -2.02 -2.79
C ASP A 141 10.43 -3.15 -3.06
N GLN A 142 10.58 -3.88 -4.16
CA GLN A 142 9.77 -5.05 -4.50
C GLN A 142 10.54 -6.37 -4.35
N ASN A 143 11.89 -6.32 -4.25
CA ASN A 143 12.76 -7.49 -4.16
C ASN A 143 13.16 -7.84 -2.73
N ILE A 144 12.64 -7.11 -1.72
CA ILE A 144 12.80 -7.42 -0.30
C ILE A 144 11.42 -7.57 0.33
N PHE A 145 11.19 -8.73 0.96
CA PHE A 145 9.95 -9.05 1.68
C PHE A 145 10.20 -9.15 3.17
N LEU A 146 9.29 -8.61 3.95
CA LEU A 146 9.35 -8.59 5.41
C LEU A 146 8.35 -9.58 6.00
N THR A 147 8.75 -10.26 7.06
CA THR A 147 7.81 -11.07 7.87
C THR A 147 6.76 -10.17 8.53
N PRO A 148 5.54 -10.67 8.78
CA PRO A 148 4.46 -9.84 9.36
C PRO A 148 4.74 -9.41 10.80
N ALA A 149 5.52 -10.18 11.56
CA ALA A 149 5.82 -9.90 12.96
C ALA A 149 7.10 -9.07 13.13
N GLN A 150 7.11 -8.15 14.10
CA GLN A 150 8.31 -7.44 14.53
C GLN A 150 9.05 -8.23 15.63
N PRO A 151 10.40 -8.24 15.66
CA PRO A 151 11.30 -7.60 14.70
C PRO A 151 11.22 -8.27 13.32
N PHE A 152 11.23 -7.46 12.26
CA PHE A 152 11.14 -7.95 10.89
C PHE A 152 12.35 -8.79 10.50
N ALA A 153 12.12 -9.99 9.92
CA ALA A 153 13.11 -10.64 9.09
C ALA A 153 12.91 -10.22 7.64
N ALA A 154 13.99 -9.85 6.95
CA ALA A 154 13.97 -9.41 5.56
C ALA A 154 14.43 -10.54 4.66
N HIS A 155 13.56 -11.01 3.78
CA HIS A 155 13.87 -12.02 2.77
C HIS A 155 14.10 -11.36 1.42
N TRP A 156 15.21 -11.70 0.76
CA TRP A 156 15.59 -11.16 -0.53
C TRP A 156 15.26 -12.15 -1.63
N ILE A 157 14.62 -11.70 -2.67
CA ILE A 157 14.18 -12.51 -3.81
C ILE A 157 14.92 -12.09 -5.10
N ASP A 158 14.62 -12.78 -6.21
CA ASP A 158 15.17 -12.54 -7.54
C ASP A 158 16.70 -12.62 -7.61
N VAL A 159 17.29 -13.56 -6.88
CA VAL A 159 18.75 -13.78 -6.83
C VAL A 159 19.34 -14.16 -8.19
N ASP A 160 18.56 -14.75 -9.07
CA ASP A 160 18.93 -15.06 -10.44
C ASP A 160 19.19 -13.80 -11.30
N SER A 161 18.69 -12.64 -10.89
CA SER A 161 19.03 -11.35 -11.51
C SER A 161 20.38 -10.79 -11.02
N TYR A 162 20.90 -11.16 -9.85
CA TYR A 162 22.08 -10.57 -9.26
C TYR A 162 23.31 -10.64 -10.17
N GLN A 163 24.18 -9.63 -10.08
CA GLN A 163 25.46 -9.63 -10.80
C GLN A 163 26.49 -10.45 -10.03
N ILE A 164 27.08 -11.47 -10.66
CA ILE A 164 28.00 -12.41 -10.05
C ILE A 164 29.18 -12.63 -11.01
N GLY A 165 30.34 -12.11 -10.66
CA GLY A 165 31.53 -12.18 -11.50
C GLY A 165 31.26 -11.63 -12.91
N ARG A 166 31.36 -12.48 -13.94
CA ARG A 166 31.08 -12.09 -15.34
C ARG A 166 29.60 -12.06 -15.73
N TYR A 167 28.74 -12.58 -14.88
CA TYR A 167 27.30 -12.63 -15.18
C TYR A 167 26.64 -11.32 -14.73
N PRO A 168 26.09 -10.52 -15.66
CA PRO A 168 25.51 -9.23 -15.32
C PRO A 168 24.16 -9.38 -14.61
N CYS A 169 23.73 -8.29 -13.96
CA CYS A 169 22.33 -8.06 -13.61
C CYS A 169 21.64 -7.44 -14.83
N PRO A 170 20.69 -8.13 -15.49
CA PRO A 170 20.13 -7.67 -16.78
C PRO A 170 19.02 -6.64 -16.63
N VAL A 171 18.50 -6.45 -15.43
CA VAL A 171 17.34 -5.59 -15.14
C VAL A 171 17.65 -4.61 -14.03
N ALA A 172 16.98 -3.47 -14.05
CA ALA A 172 17.00 -2.52 -12.94
C ALA A 172 15.74 -1.67 -12.92
N MET A 173 15.21 -1.43 -11.73
CA MET A 173 14.06 -0.56 -11.53
C MET A 173 14.49 0.91 -11.58
N GLU A 174 13.98 1.69 -12.54
CA GLU A 174 14.36 3.07 -12.84
C GLU A 174 14.50 3.96 -11.60
N PHE A 175 13.58 3.86 -10.65
CA PHE A 175 13.58 4.69 -9.43
C PHE A 175 14.73 4.37 -8.45
N PHE A 176 15.45 3.27 -8.64
CA PHE A 176 16.55 2.84 -7.78
C PHE A 176 17.89 2.82 -8.50
N VAL A 177 17.89 3.01 -9.82
CA VAL A 177 19.13 3.08 -10.62
C VAL A 177 19.91 4.33 -10.24
N ASP A 178 21.20 4.14 -9.96
CA ASP A 178 22.13 5.25 -9.75
C ASP A 178 22.18 6.13 -11.02
N PRO A 179 22.01 7.46 -10.91
CA PRO A 179 22.13 8.37 -12.05
C PRO A 179 23.43 8.24 -12.85
N HIS A 180 24.51 7.75 -12.26
CA HIS A 180 25.76 7.45 -12.98
C HIS A 180 25.60 6.34 -14.04
N LEU A 181 24.54 5.54 -13.94
CA LEU A 181 24.21 4.50 -14.91
C LEU A 181 23.12 4.93 -15.91
N TYR A 182 22.65 6.17 -15.85
CA TYR A 182 21.68 6.66 -16.82
C TYR A 182 22.30 6.67 -18.22
N GLY A 183 21.53 6.24 -19.22
CA GLY A 183 22.01 6.09 -20.59
C GLY A 183 22.56 4.71 -20.93
N VAL A 184 22.70 3.79 -19.97
CA VAL A 184 22.94 2.38 -20.26
C VAL A 184 21.68 1.80 -20.91
N GLY A 185 21.78 1.42 -22.19
CA GLY A 185 20.63 0.92 -22.95
C GLY A 185 20.25 -0.52 -22.61
N ASP A 186 21.22 -1.34 -22.20
CA ASP A 186 21.03 -2.76 -21.89
C ASP A 186 22.02 -3.20 -20.80
N PHE A 187 21.50 -3.46 -19.61
CA PHE A 187 22.27 -3.93 -18.46
C PHE A 187 22.73 -5.39 -18.59
N GLY A 188 22.16 -6.17 -19.51
CA GLY A 188 22.54 -7.56 -19.76
C GLY A 188 23.85 -7.76 -20.54
N GLN A 189 24.42 -6.72 -21.15
CA GLN A 189 25.60 -6.82 -21.99
C GLN A 189 26.89 -7.13 -21.21
N ARG A 190 27.04 -6.54 -20.04
CA ARG A 190 28.20 -6.72 -19.14
C ARG A 190 27.87 -6.31 -17.71
N PRO A 191 28.72 -6.65 -16.74
CA PRO A 191 28.58 -6.14 -15.36
C PRO A 191 28.72 -4.61 -15.32
N TYR A 192 27.64 -3.89 -15.03
CA TYR A 192 27.61 -2.43 -14.87
C TYR A 192 27.51 -2.01 -13.40
N PHE A 193 26.92 -2.85 -12.57
CA PHE A 193 26.68 -2.55 -11.17
C PHE A 193 27.92 -2.79 -10.32
N SER A 194 27.95 -2.13 -9.17
CA SER A 194 29.05 -2.20 -8.22
C SER A 194 28.51 -2.11 -6.78
N PRO A 195 29.33 -2.38 -5.74
CA PRO A 195 28.92 -2.11 -4.37
C PRO A 195 28.42 -0.68 -4.15
N ALA A 196 28.99 0.30 -4.86
CA ALA A 196 28.60 1.70 -4.73
C ALA A 196 27.17 1.96 -5.25
N THR A 197 26.75 1.31 -6.35
CA THR A 197 25.38 1.42 -6.86
C THR A 197 24.37 0.73 -5.96
N ASP A 198 24.73 -0.37 -5.30
CA ASP A 198 23.89 -1.03 -4.30
C ASP A 198 23.73 -0.15 -3.04
N TRP A 199 24.81 0.50 -2.56
CA TRP A 199 24.71 1.44 -1.44
C TRP A 199 23.87 2.66 -1.76
N TYR A 200 23.91 3.14 -2.99
CA TYR A 200 22.99 4.20 -3.45
C TYR A 200 21.54 3.73 -3.35
N ALA A 201 21.20 2.57 -3.91
CA ALA A 201 19.85 2.01 -3.87
C ALA A 201 19.38 1.71 -2.44
N PHE A 202 20.28 1.19 -1.58
CA PHE A 202 20.03 1.02 -0.13
C PHE A 202 19.62 2.34 0.52
N PHE A 203 20.33 3.43 0.21
CA PHE A 203 20.02 4.72 0.79
C PHE A 203 18.70 5.31 0.26
N VAL A 204 18.37 5.08 -1.01
CA VAL A 204 17.05 5.39 -1.56
C VAL A 204 15.95 4.67 -0.76
N LEU A 205 16.13 3.36 -0.52
CA LEU A 205 15.19 2.55 0.26
C LEU A 205 15.03 3.08 1.71
N LEU A 206 16.14 3.43 2.36
CA LEU A 206 16.14 3.95 3.73
C LEU A 206 15.37 5.28 3.81
N VAL A 207 15.69 6.24 2.95
CA VAL A 207 15.02 7.56 2.94
C VAL A 207 13.53 7.40 2.68
N ARG A 208 13.15 6.57 1.70
CA ARG A 208 11.74 6.29 1.42
C ARG A 208 11.02 5.62 2.59
N SER A 209 11.68 4.69 3.28
CA SER A 209 11.09 4.01 4.43
C SER A 209 10.99 4.89 5.68
N LEU A 210 11.89 5.85 5.86
CA LEU A 210 11.85 6.79 6.99
C LEU A 210 10.90 7.97 6.73
N LEU A 211 11.03 8.61 5.56
CA LEU A 211 10.34 9.85 5.24
C LEU A 211 9.04 9.67 4.44
N GLY A 212 8.81 8.48 3.84
CA GLY A 212 7.67 8.25 2.94
C GLY A 212 7.81 8.94 1.58
N VAL A 213 8.99 9.45 1.24
CA VAL A 213 9.29 10.15 -0.01
C VAL A 213 10.63 9.71 -0.58
N HIS A 214 10.74 9.70 -1.91
CA HIS A 214 12.01 9.40 -2.61
C HIS A 214 13.02 10.55 -2.41
N PRO A 215 14.36 10.29 -2.31
CA PRO A 215 15.36 11.36 -2.18
C PRO A 215 15.28 12.45 -3.26
N TYR A 216 14.81 12.13 -4.45
CA TYR A 216 14.54 13.07 -5.52
C TYR A 216 13.03 13.33 -5.70
N GLY A 217 12.21 13.11 -4.67
CA GLY A 217 10.79 13.40 -4.65
C GLY A 217 10.48 14.91 -4.63
N GLY A 218 9.23 15.25 -4.32
CA GLY A 218 8.78 16.64 -4.29
C GLY A 218 8.57 17.24 -5.69
N VAL A 219 8.43 18.57 -5.74
CA VAL A 219 8.16 19.31 -6.98
C VAL A 219 9.22 20.38 -7.20
N HIS A 220 9.80 20.44 -8.41
CA HIS A 220 10.74 21.46 -8.84
C HIS A 220 10.24 22.17 -10.11
N LYS A 221 10.43 23.49 -10.21
CA LYS A 221 9.87 24.29 -11.32
C LYS A 221 10.38 23.86 -12.70
N GLN A 222 11.66 23.55 -12.84
CA GLN A 222 12.30 23.21 -14.12
C GLN A 222 12.40 21.69 -14.33
N HIS A 223 12.83 20.90 -13.31
CA HIS A 223 13.04 19.47 -13.38
C HIS A 223 11.79 18.72 -12.92
N LYS A 224 10.85 18.50 -13.86
CA LYS A 224 9.50 17.98 -13.56
C LYS A 224 9.47 16.49 -13.17
N THR A 225 10.37 15.67 -13.71
CA THR A 225 10.40 14.22 -13.44
C THR A 225 11.43 13.89 -12.36
N LEU A 226 11.23 12.76 -11.69
CA LEU A 226 12.18 12.25 -10.71
C LEU A 226 13.56 12.01 -11.35
N ALA A 227 13.60 11.38 -12.53
CA ALA A 227 14.85 11.12 -13.26
C ALA A 227 15.57 12.43 -13.63
N ALA A 228 14.84 13.49 -14.03
CA ALA A 228 15.45 14.79 -14.33
C ALA A 228 16.07 15.44 -13.09
N ARG A 229 15.44 15.32 -11.92
CA ARG A 229 16.00 15.80 -10.65
C ARG A 229 17.21 14.96 -10.23
N ALA A 230 17.13 13.64 -10.39
CA ALA A 230 18.24 12.74 -10.08
C ALA A 230 19.47 13.03 -10.94
N ALA A 231 19.28 13.21 -12.25
CA ALA A 231 20.37 13.57 -13.17
C ALA A 231 20.98 14.95 -12.87
N ALA A 232 20.19 15.87 -12.31
CA ALA A 232 20.65 17.21 -11.95
C ALA A 232 21.17 17.32 -10.49
N GLY A 233 21.13 16.26 -9.69
CA GLY A 233 21.53 16.28 -8.28
C GLY A 233 20.62 17.15 -7.42
N ILE A 234 19.31 17.23 -7.73
CA ILE A 234 18.34 18.05 -7.02
C ILE A 234 17.54 17.17 -6.06
N SER A 235 17.97 17.10 -4.81
CA SER A 235 17.32 16.28 -3.78
C SER A 235 16.08 16.96 -3.16
N ILE A 236 15.37 16.22 -2.33
CA ILE A 236 14.25 16.76 -1.50
C ILE A 236 14.70 17.81 -0.49
N LEU A 237 16.00 17.96 -0.23
CA LEU A 237 16.56 19.00 0.64
C LEU A 237 16.93 20.26 -0.12
N HIS A 238 16.93 20.23 -1.45
CA HIS A 238 17.26 21.40 -2.29
C HIS A 238 16.25 22.55 -2.06
N PRO A 239 16.72 23.80 -1.90
CA PRO A 239 15.84 24.93 -1.58
C PRO A 239 14.71 25.19 -2.58
N ASP A 240 14.93 24.85 -3.86
CA ASP A 240 13.94 25.04 -4.93
C ASP A 240 12.94 23.88 -5.06
N VAL A 241 13.06 22.85 -4.22
CA VAL A 241 12.12 21.72 -4.18
C VAL A 241 11.03 22.01 -3.16
N VAL A 242 9.78 21.98 -3.63
CA VAL A 242 8.63 21.96 -2.73
C VAL A 242 8.54 20.56 -2.11
N TYR A 243 8.86 20.48 -0.81
CA TYR A 243 8.82 19.24 -0.04
C TYR A 243 7.38 18.73 0.09
N PRO A 244 7.11 17.42 -0.10
CA PRO A 244 5.74 16.89 0.03
C PRO A 244 5.22 17.02 1.46
N ALA A 245 4.07 17.68 1.64
CA ALA A 245 3.44 17.86 2.95
C ALA A 245 3.06 16.52 3.64
N THR A 246 2.93 15.45 2.85
CA THR A 246 2.57 14.11 3.32
C THR A 246 3.74 13.27 3.79
N ALA A 247 4.97 13.71 3.52
CA ALA A 247 6.18 13.04 3.96
C ALA A 247 6.57 13.48 5.37
N VAL A 248 7.28 12.63 6.10
CA VAL A 248 7.88 13.01 7.38
C VAL A 248 8.85 14.16 7.13
N PRO A 249 8.79 15.27 7.90
CA PRO A 249 9.68 16.39 7.69
C PRO A 249 11.16 15.97 7.70
N SER A 250 11.95 16.47 6.77
CA SER A 250 13.39 16.13 6.68
C SER A 250 14.18 16.49 7.95
N THR A 251 13.64 17.43 8.76
CA THR A 251 14.19 17.79 10.07
C THR A 251 14.09 16.67 11.12
N ALA A 252 13.27 15.65 10.87
CA ALA A 252 13.24 14.45 11.72
C ALA A 252 14.52 13.59 11.59
N LEU A 253 15.23 13.72 10.45
CA LEU A 253 16.53 13.05 10.30
C LEU A 253 17.62 13.80 11.10
N PRO A 254 18.55 13.08 11.75
CA PRO A 254 19.74 13.67 12.35
C PRO A 254 20.58 14.47 11.34
N ALA A 255 21.32 15.45 11.83
CA ALA A 255 22.11 16.35 10.98
C ALA A 255 23.15 15.60 10.12
N ASP A 256 23.81 14.60 10.72
CA ASP A 256 24.78 13.72 10.06
C ASP A 256 24.16 12.88 8.93
N LEU A 257 22.97 12.32 9.15
CA LEU A 257 22.25 11.58 8.09
C LEU A 257 21.76 12.53 6.98
N ARG A 258 21.32 13.74 7.32
CA ARG A 258 20.97 14.76 6.31
C ARG A 258 22.18 15.20 5.50
N GLN A 259 23.35 15.38 6.15
CA GLN A 259 24.58 15.71 5.43
C GLN A 259 24.96 14.58 4.47
N HIS A 260 24.89 13.32 4.91
CA HIS A 260 25.15 12.18 4.05
C HIS A 260 24.15 12.12 2.86
N LEU A 261 22.88 12.54 3.07
CA LEU A 261 21.90 12.65 1.99
C LEU A 261 22.32 13.68 0.95
N LEU A 262 22.80 14.85 1.37
CA LEU A 262 23.35 15.87 0.46
C LEU A 262 24.57 15.35 -0.30
N ASP A 263 25.51 14.69 0.41
CA ASP A 263 26.73 14.15 -0.19
C ASP A 263 26.43 13.12 -1.29
N VAL A 264 25.46 12.23 -1.05
CA VAL A 264 25.12 11.17 -2.00
C VAL A 264 24.23 11.69 -3.13
N PHE A 265 23.16 12.44 -2.82
CA PHE A 265 22.13 12.77 -3.78
C PHE A 265 22.32 14.13 -4.48
N GLU A 266 23.10 15.05 -3.90
CA GLU A 266 23.40 16.33 -4.56
C GLU A 266 24.86 16.40 -5.02
N ASN A 267 25.82 15.95 -4.19
CA ASN A 267 27.24 16.03 -4.51
C ASN A 267 27.77 14.80 -5.27
N GLY A 268 26.93 13.82 -5.57
CA GLY A 268 27.28 12.67 -6.39
C GLY A 268 28.27 11.68 -5.75
N GLN A 269 28.53 11.76 -4.45
CA GLN A 269 29.42 10.85 -3.74
C GLN A 269 28.80 9.44 -3.62
N ARG A 270 29.62 8.41 -3.65
CA ARG A 270 29.19 7.01 -3.57
C ARG A 270 29.99 6.20 -2.54
N PRO A 271 30.12 6.68 -1.28
CA PRO A 271 30.77 5.88 -0.26
C PRO A 271 29.90 4.67 0.14
N PRO A 272 30.49 3.61 0.72
CA PRO A 272 29.72 2.63 1.45
C PRO A 272 28.88 3.33 2.53
N PHE A 273 27.63 2.90 2.70
CA PHE A 273 26.76 3.54 3.70
C PHE A 273 27.30 3.31 5.12
N PRO A 274 27.57 4.37 5.92
CA PRO A 274 28.12 4.20 7.26
C PRO A 274 27.07 3.64 8.24
N LEU A 275 27.34 2.45 8.81
CA LEU A 275 26.43 1.82 9.78
C LEU A 275 26.19 2.72 11.02
N SER A 276 27.18 3.52 11.40
CA SER A 276 27.07 4.49 12.51
C SER A 276 25.89 5.42 12.37
N LEU A 277 25.54 5.85 11.16
CA LEU A 277 24.38 6.72 10.94
C LEU A 277 23.05 6.08 11.39
N LEU A 278 22.92 4.74 11.27
CA LEU A 278 21.74 4.01 11.75
C LEU A 278 21.77 3.81 13.26
N THR A 279 22.94 3.41 13.82
CA THR A 279 23.09 3.16 15.25
C THR A 279 22.94 4.44 16.07
N ASP A 280 23.57 5.53 15.63
CA ASP A 280 23.50 6.82 16.30
C ASP A 280 22.09 7.42 16.26
N TYR A 281 21.39 7.23 15.12
CA TYR A 281 20.00 7.65 15.03
C TYR A 281 19.11 6.84 15.96
N THR A 282 19.31 5.52 16.03
CA THR A 282 18.59 4.65 16.99
C THR A 282 18.82 5.09 18.44
N GLN A 283 20.06 5.42 18.81
CA GLN A 283 20.38 5.94 20.14
C GLN A 283 19.73 7.30 20.42
N LYS A 284 19.76 8.21 19.45
CA LYS A 284 19.08 9.53 19.56
C LYS A 284 17.57 9.37 19.81
N LEU A 285 16.92 8.39 19.15
CA LEU A 285 15.51 8.10 19.39
C LEU A 285 15.24 7.49 20.78
N ALA A 286 16.19 6.71 21.31
CA ALA A 286 16.08 6.09 22.63
C ALA A 286 16.34 7.06 23.80
N THR A 287 17.21 8.07 23.60
CA THR A 287 17.69 8.99 24.66
C THR A 287 17.08 10.38 24.58
N GLY A 288 16.48 10.76 23.46
CA GLY A 288 15.86 12.07 23.26
C GLY A 288 14.51 12.17 23.97
N PRO A 289 14.17 13.33 24.57
CA PRO A 289 12.77 13.60 24.90
C PRO A 289 11.94 13.57 23.62
N LEU A 290 10.76 12.96 23.67
CA LEU A 290 9.75 12.99 22.61
C LEU A 290 9.19 14.41 22.46
N THR A 291 10.04 15.35 22.08
CA THR A 291 9.61 16.67 21.63
C THR A 291 9.60 16.65 20.10
N ALA A 292 8.43 16.39 19.55
CA ALA A 292 8.15 16.82 18.20
C ALA A 292 8.48 18.33 18.13
N PRO A 293 9.30 18.78 17.13
CA PRO A 293 9.52 20.20 16.99
C PRO A 293 8.17 20.88 16.74
N ALA A 294 7.80 21.78 17.66
CA ALA A 294 6.62 22.61 17.51
C ALA A 294 6.79 23.42 16.21
N ARG A 295 6.03 23.07 15.17
CA ARG A 295 5.91 23.88 13.97
C ARG A 295 5.22 25.17 14.37
N ARG A 296 5.89 26.32 14.20
CA ARG A 296 5.25 27.63 14.33
C ARG A 296 4.11 27.69 13.31
N PRO A 297 2.87 27.97 13.73
CA PRO A 297 1.78 28.15 12.80
C PRO A 297 2.04 29.43 12.00
N THR A 298 2.13 29.34 10.70
CA THR A 298 1.85 30.46 9.82
C THR A 298 0.36 30.76 9.95
N ALA A 299 0.06 31.89 10.53
CA ALA A 299 -1.30 32.34 10.79
C ALA A 299 -2.13 32.37 9.51
N VAL A 300 -3.13 31.50 9.43
CA VAL A 300 -4.32 31.70 8.60
C VAL A 300 -5.47 31.92 9.56
N THR A 301 -5.92 33.14 9.61
CA THR A 301 -7.03 33.61 10.41
C THR A 301 -8.36 33.08 9.86
N GLN A 302 -8.79 31.94 10.33
CA GLN A 302 -10.20 31.57 10.56
C GLN A 302 -10.18 30.34 11.49
N THR A 303 -10.52 30.57 12.75
CA THR A 303 -10.53 29.57 13.82
C THR A 303 -11.77 28.69 13.69
N ALA A 304 -11.63 27.53 13.04
CA ALA A 304 -12.58 26.45 13.27
C ALA A 304 -12.33 25.86 14.66
N GLU A 305 -13.35 25.78 15.48
CA GLU A 305 -13.25 25.25 16.83
C GLU A 305 -13.28 23.72 16.76
N PHE A 306 -12.16 23.09 17.13
CA PHE A 306 -12.05 21.65 17.26
C PHE A 306 -12.32 21.21 18.69
N SER A 307 -13.20 20.26 18.88
CA SER A 307 -13.36 19.56 20.16
C SER A 307 -12.93 18.11 20.05
N LEU A 308 -12.05 17.68 20.95
CA LEU A 308 -11.65 16.28 21.08
C LEU A 308 -12.82 15.47 21.63
N LEU A 309 -13.28 14.45 20.91
CA LEU A 309 -14.38 13.59 21.31
C LEU A 309 -13.92 12.29 21.96
N LEU A 310 -12.84 11.71 21.45
CA LEU A 310 -12.37 10.39 21.84
C LEU A 310 -10.85 10.29 21.70
N THR A 311 -10.21 9.70 22.70
CA THR A 311 -8.82 9.19 22.62
C THR A 311 -8.82 7.74 23.05
N VAL A 312 -8.17 6.87 22.27
CA VAL A 312 -8.06 5.44 22.58
C VAL A 312 -6.60 5.01 22.63
N PRO A 313 -6.23 4.01 23.44
CA PRO A 313 -4.86 3.52 23.55
C PRO A 313 -4.39 2.75 22.30
N GLY A 314 -5.31 2.37 21.41
CA GLY A 314 -5.04 1.59 20.20
C GLY A 314 -5.39 2.35 18.92
N PHE A 315 -5.98 1.65 17.97
CA PHE A 315 -6.31 2.16 16.65
C PHE A 315 -7.81 2.24 16.44
N ILE A 316 -8.28 3.33 15.84
CA ILE A 316 -9.66 3.47 15.36
C ILE A 316 -9.69 2.88 13.93
N GLU A 317 -10.24 1.67 13.83
CA GLU A 317 -10.25 0.91 12.58
C GLU A 317 -11.40 1.34 11.64
N SER A 318 -12.53 1.76 12.19
CA SER A 318 -13.70 2.19 11.43
C SER A 318 -14.57 3.12 12.24
N VAL A 319 -15.18 4.12 11.60
CA VAL A 319 -16.13 5.03 12.22
C VAL A 319 -17.39 5.10 11.36
N ARG A 320 -18.55 5.07 12.00
CA ARG A 320 -19.84 5.36 11.40
C ARG A 320 -20.51 6.51 12.16
N VAL A 321 -21.06 7.45 11.39
CA VAL A 321 -21.91 8.52 11.92
C VAL A 321 -23.36 8.16 11.63
N GLU A 322 -24.19 8.08 12.65
CA GLU A 322 -25.63 7.84 12.51
C GLU A 322 -26.36 9.13 12.13
N ALA A 323 -27.55 9.00 11.57
CA ALA A 323 -28.39 10.15 11.16
C ALA A 323 -28.74 11.08 12.35
N ASN A 324 -28.80 10.56 13.57
CA ASN A 324 -29.03 11.32 14.80
C ASN A 324 -27.76 12.00 15.37
N GLY A 325 -26.61 11.87 14.70
CA GLY A 325 -25.33 12.41 15.12
C GLY A 325 -24.58 11.57 16.16
N ARG A 326 -25.05 10.38 16.51
CA ARG A 326 -24.26 9.44 17.31
C ARG A 326 -23.18 8.80 16.45
N LEU A 327 -22.08 8.41 17.09
CA LEU A 327 -20.97 7.74 16.44
C LEU A 327 -20.81 6.32 16.97
N GLN A 328 -20.41 5.44 16.09
CA GLN A 328 -19.95 4.09 16.39
C GLN A 328 -18.52 3.95 15.88
N ALA A 329 -17.57 3.66 16.76
CA ALA A 329 -16.17 3.46 16.43
C ALA A 329 -15.75 2.03 16.76
N ILE A 330 -15.17 1.34 15.78
CA ILE A 330 -14.47 0.07 16.00
C ILE A 330 -13.04 0.40 16.37
N VAL A 331 -12.62 -0.04 17.53
CA VAL A 331 -11.32 0.24 18.12
C VAL A 331 -10.60 -1.07 18.38
N ARG A 332 -9.33 -1.14 17.98
CA ARG A 332 -8.44 -2.26 18.29
C ARG A 332 -7.30 -1.80 19.19
N ASP A 333 -7.13 -2.49 20.30
CA ASP A 333 -6.03 -2.32 21.25
C ASP A 333 -5.31 -3.66 21.42
N GLY A 334 -4.10 -3.78 20.87
CA GLY A 334 -3.45 -5.07 20.69
C GLY A 334 -4.31 -6.02 19.85
N SER A 335 -4.75 -7.13 20.45
CA SER A 335 -5.71 -8.08 19.85
C SER A 335 -7.17 -7.82 20.23
N ALA A 336 -7.45 -6.97 21.21
CA ALA A 336 -8.82 -6.70 21.64
C ALA A 336 -9.52 -5.74 20.68
N VAL A 337 -10.64 -6.16 20.10
CA VAL A 337 -11.51 -5.32 19.27
C VAL A 337 -12.76 -4.96 20.06
N ARG A 338 -13.09 -3.68 20.09
CA ARG A 338 -14.20 -3.11 20.87
C ARG A 338 -15.02 -2.18 20.00
N LEU A 339 -16.32 -2.09 20.30
CA LEU A 339 -17.22 -1.07 19.77
C LEU A 339 -17.41 0.02 20.82
N ILE A 340 -17.10 1.25 20.47
CA ILE A 340 -17.37 2.43 21.27
C ILE A 340 -18.52 3.20 20.62
N ARG A 341 -19.60 3.41 21.37
CA ARG A 341 -20.69 4.30 20.98
C ARG A 341 -20.53 5.62 21.72
N LEU A 342 -20.56 6.72 21.00
CA LEU A 342 -20.35 8.05 21.58
C LEU A 342 -21.26 9.09 20.91
N GLY A 343 -21.49 10.19 21.62
CA GLY A 343 -22.07 11.41 21.11
C GLY A 343 -21.11 12.58 21.26
N LEU A 344 -21.52 13.79 20.87
CA LEU A 344 -20.70 14.98 21.05
C LEU A 344 -20.37 15.30 22.53
N GLY A 345 -21.13 14.75 23.47
CA GLY A 345 -20.89 14.88 24.92
C GLY A 345 -19.98 13.80 25.52
N GLY A 346 -19.46 12.87 24.73
CA GLY A 346 -18.56 11.81 25.19
C GLY A 346 -19.09 10.39 24.96
N ILE A 347 -18.41 9.41 25.57
CA ILE A 347 -18.71 7.97 25.43
C ILE A 347 -20.07 7.64 26.10
N LEU A 348 -20.93 6.96 25.35
CA LEU A 348 -22.22 6.48 25.79
C LEU A 348 -22.15 5.01 26.25
N ASN A 349 -21.42 4.19 25.52
CA ASN A 349 -21.25 2.76 25.81
C ASN A 349 -20.00 2.20 25.14
N GLU A 350 -19.42 1.17 25.74
CA GLU A 350 -18.33 0.38 25.22
C GLU A 350 -18.68 -1.11 25.30
N THR A 351 -18.50 -1.83 24.20
CA THR A 351 -18.83 -3.26 24.08
C THR A 351 -17.62 -4.03 23.56
N PRO A 352 -17.07 -4.99 24.30
CA PRO A 352 -16.04 -5.89 23.78
C PRO A 352 -16.64 -6.77 22.68
N LEU A 353 -15.91 -6.93 21.57
CA LEU A 353 -16.40 -7.70 20.43
C LEU A 353 -15.71 -9.08 20.32
N PHE A 354 -14.42 -9.08 20.00
CA PHE A 354 -13.64 -10.31 19.78
C PHE A 354 -12.14 -10.01 19.81
N SER A 355 -11.31 -11.06 19.72
CA SER A 355 -9.87 -10.90 19.48
C SER A 355 -9.58 -10.89 17.98
N GLY A 356 -9.04 -9.79 17.47
CA GLY A 356 -8.69 -9.58 16.06
C GLY A 356 -7.23 -9.24 15.88
N GLN A 357 -6.77 -9.35 14.63
CA GLN A 357 -5.43 -8.96 14.20
C GLN A 357 -5.47 -7.71 13.32
N PRO A 358 -4.35 -7.00 13.11
CA PRO A 358 -4.28 -5.93 12.13
C PRO A 358 -4.67 -6.40 10.72
N GLY A 359 -5.31 -5.50 9.96
CA GLY A 359 -5.69 -5.77 8.56
C GLY A 359 -7.08 -6.37 8.37
N TYR A 360 -7.87 -6.56 9.44
CA TYR A 360 -9.29 -6.86 9.28
C TYR A 360 -10.00 -5.68 8.62
N ASN A 361 -10.98 -5.97 7.77
CA ASN A 361 -11.89 -4.97 7.19
C ASN A 361 -13.24 -5.05 7.90
N TYR A 362 -13.82 -3.89 8.16
CA TYR A 362 -15.07 -3.75 8.91
C TYR A 362 -16.11 -2.98 8.11
N GLY A 363 -17.37 -3.39 8.25
CA GLY A 363 -18.53 -2.66 7.73
C GLY A 363 -19.64 -2.61 8.77
N LEU A 364 -20.04 -1.41 9.17
CA LEU A 364 -21.14 -1.18 10.13
C LEU A 364 -22.41 -0.79 9.38
N PHE A 365 -23.48 -1.55 9.58
CA PHE A 365 -24.82 -1.23 9.04
C PHE A 365 -25.89 -1.63 10.04
N GLN A 366 -26.91 -0.81 10.20
CA GLN A 366 -27.90 -1.01 11.27
C GLN A 366 -27.20 -1.32 12.61
N GLU A 367 -27.59 -2.39 13.32
CA GLU A 367 -26.93 -2.91 14.53
C GLU A 367 -26.14 -4.19 14.20
N VAL A 368 -25.45 -4.21 13.05
CA VAL A 368 -24.64 -5.35 12.58
C VAL A 368 -23.24 -4.89 12.19
N LEU A 369 -22.27 -5.68 12.57
CA LEU A 369 -20.88 -5.55 12.16
C LEU A 369 -20.53 -6.68 11.19
N ALA A 370 -20.17 -6.33 9.97
CA ALA A 370 -19.53 -7.24 9.04
C ALA A 370 -18.01 -7.23 9.27
N VAL A 371 -17.42 -8.40 9.43
CA VAL A 371 -15.99 -8.59 9.73
C VAL A 371 -15.37 -9.48 8.65
N ASN A 372 -14.32 -8.98 8.02
CA ASN A 372 -13.56 -9.74 7.03
C ASN A 372 -12.09 -9.88 7.44
N PRO A 373 -11.59 -11.10 7.62
CA PRO A 373 -10.17 -11.34 7.84
C PRO A 373 -9.32 -11.00 6.60
N PRO A 374 -8.04 -10.59 6.76
CA PRO A 374 -7.15 -10.30 5.64
C PRO A 374 -7.06 -11.45 4.65
N GLY A 375 -7.13 -11.16 3.35
CA GLY A 375 -7.00 -12.15 2.26
C GLY A 375 -8.13 -13.19 2.19
N SER A 376 -9.17 -13.07 3.02
CA SER A 376 -10.28 -14.01 3.09
C SER A 376 -11.47 -13.53 2.25
N ARG A 377 -12.18 -14.48 1.62
CA ARG A 377 -13.50 -14.25 1.02
C ARG A 377 -14.63 -14.21 2.03
N GLN A 378 -14.38 -14.63 3.26
CA GLN A 378 -15.41 -14.78 4.28
C GLN A 378 -15.77 -13.44 4.90
N LEU A 379 -17.05 -13.22 5.10
CA LEU A 379 -17.67 -12.09 5.80
C LEU A 379 -18.50 -12.65 6.96
N LEU A 380 -18.04 -12.43 8.18
CA LEU A 380 -18.79 -12.78 9.38
C LEU A 380 -19.70 -11.62 9.77
N LEU A 381 -21.00 -11.88 9.85
CA LEU A 381 -21.97 -10.91 10.39
C LEU A 381 -22.19 -11.15 11.87
N LEU A 382 -22.04 -10.10 12.65
CA LEU A 382 -22.26 -10.07 14.10
C LEU A 382 -23.38 -9.07 14.44
N ASP A 383 -24.41 -9.53 15.13
CA ASP A 383 -25.38 -8.66 15.79
C ASP A 383 -24.71 -8.00 17.01
N ILE A 384 -24.65 -6.70 17.01
CA ILE A 384 -24.02 -5.86 18.05
C ILE A 384 -25.03 -4.99 18.81
N SER A 385 -26.31 -5.31 18.71
CA SER A 385 -27.40 -4.60 19.43
C SER A 385 -27.36 -4.84 20.93
N GLY A 386 -26.84 -6.00 21.36
CA GLY A 386 -26.75 -6.40 22.76
C GLY A 386 -25.45 -6.02 23.45
N SER A 387 -25.29 -6.43 24.71
CA SER A 387 -24.05 -6.25 25.48
C SER A 387 -22.93 -7.21 25.05
N GLN A 388 -23.26 -8.24 24.30
CA GLN A 388 -22.32 -9.22 23.73
C GLN A 388 -22.65 -9.44 22.25
N PRO A 389 -21.64 -9.49 21.36
CA PRO A 389 -21.87 -9.75 19.95
C PRO A 389 -22.38 -11.19 19.74
N ARG A 390 -23.36 -11.36 18.86
CA ARG A 390 -23.87 -12.67 18.49
C ARG A 390 -23.64 -12.93 17.01
N LYS A 391 -23.12 -14.11 16.70
CA LYS A 391 -22.98 -14.54 15.31
C LYS A 391 -24.35 -14.64 14.64
N MET A 392 -24.53 -13.92 13.53
CA MET A 392 -25.73 -14.01 12.70
C MET A 392 -25.52 -14.99 11.55
N GLN A 393 -24.55 -14.68 10.69
CA GLN A 393 -24.33 -15.43 9.44
C GLN A 393 -22.89 -15.34 9.00
N LEU A 394 -22.43 -16.35 8.24
CA LEU A 394 -21.18 -16.33 7.50
C LEU A 394 -21.50 -16.26 6.02
N LEU A 395 -20.99 -15.23 5.35
CA LEU A 395 -21.17 -14.98 3.93
C LEU A 395 -19.84 -15.09 3.21
N GLU A 396 -19.87 -15.12 1.88
CA GLU A 396 -18.68 -14.98 1.05
C GLU A 396 -18.84 -13.81 0.08
N THR A 397 -17.73 -13.15 -0.24
CA THR A 397 -17.67 -12.09 -1.26
C THR A 397 -16.52 -12.35 -2.23
N ALA A 398 -16.50 -11.67 -3.36
CA ALA A 398 -15.39 -11.72 -4.30
C ALA A 398 -14.17 -10.96 -3.74
N LEU A 399 -12.98 -11.33 -4.20
CA LEU A 399 -11.75 -10.57 -3.98
C LEU A 399 -11.43 -9.73 -5.21
N PHE A 400 -10.94 -8.52 -4.97
CA PHE A 400 -10.30 -7.69 -5.98
C PHE A 400 -8.86 -7.44 -5.53
N ARG A 401 -7.87 -8.01 -6.22
CA ARG A 401 -6.46 -7.96 -5.83
C ARG A 401 -6.25 -8.32 -4.35
N ASP A 402 -6.72 -9.50 -3.93
CA ASP A 402 -6.63 -10.05 -2.57
C ASP A 402 -7.37 -9.27 -1.47
N THR A 403 -8.16 -8.28 -1.83
CA THR A 403 -9.01 -7.54 -0.89
C THR A 403 -10.48 -7.91 -1.12
N ALA A 404 -11.18 -8.26 -0.06
CA ALA A 404 -12.60 -8.56 -0.10
C ALA A 404 -13.40 -7.34 -0.56
N VAL A 405 -14.30 -7.55 -1.53
CA VAL A 405 -15.15 -6.49 -2.07
C VAL A 405 -16.47 -6.49 -1.33
N PHE A 406 -16.56 -5.61 -0.37
CA PHE A 406 -17.82 -5.27 0.30
C PHE A 406 -17.78 -3.82 0.78
N ALA A 407 -18.94 -3.25 0.99
CA ALA A 407 -19.09 -1.90 1.55
C ALA A 407 -20.37 -1.85 2.39
N ALA A 408 -20.42 -0.96 3.36
CA ALA A 408 -21.58 -0.77 4.21
C ALA A 408 -22.04 0.70 4.18
N SER A 409 -23.36 0.91 4.18
CA SER A 409 -23.99 2.19 4.50
C SER A 409 -24.58 2.13 5.91
N ASP A 410 -25.29 3.14 6.31
CA ASP A 410 -26.05 3.15 7.57
C ASP A 410 -27.08 2.01 7.65
N ARG A 411 -27.64 1.60 6.52
CA ARG A 411 -28.74 0.64 6.42
C ARG A 411 -28.38 -0.68 5.75
N PHE A 412 -27.44 -0.68 4.80
CA PHE A 412 -27.20 -1.80 3.91
C PHE A 412 -25.77 -2.31 3.95
N LEU A 413 -25.63 -3.62 3.74
CA LEU A 413 -24.36 -4.25 3.37
C LEU A 413 -24.39 -4.59 1.87
N PHE A 414 -23.35 -4.20 1.15
CA PHE A 414 -23.17 -4.55 -0.26
C PHE A 414 -21.99 -5.52 -0.38
N ARG A 415 -22.17 -6.59 -1.16
CA ARG A 415 -21.13 -7.59 -1.44
C ARG A 415 -21.30 -8.18 -2.84
N ILE A 416 -20.33 -8.96 -3.29
CA ILE A 416 -20.42 -9.70 -4.55
C ILE A 416 -20.71 -11.18 -4.25
N ALA A 417 -21.80 -11.70 -4.79
CA ALA A 417 -22.13 -13.11 -4.77
C ALA A 417 -22.29 -13.62 -6.21
N GLY A 418 -21.42 -14.53 -6.64
CA GLY A 418 -21.39 -14.96 -8.04
C GLY A 418 -21.18 -13.76 -8.97
N ASN A 419 -22.09 -13.57 -9.91
CA ASN A 419 -22.07 -12.46 -10.88
C ASN A 419 -22.98 -11.29 -10.49
N TRP A 420 -23.31 -11.16 -9.22
CA TRP A 420 -24.26 -10.15 -8.74
C TRP A 420 -23.66 -9.28 -7.65
N ILE A 421 -23.96 -8.00 -7.69
CA ILE A 421 -23.86 -7.09 -6.56
C ILE A 421 -25.14 -7.30 -5.73
N MET A 422 -24.95 -7.74 -4.51
CA MET A 422 -26.02 -7.98 -3.55
C MET A 422 -26.14 -6.79 -2.60
N ARG A 423 -27.37 -6.40 -2.29
CA ARG A 423 -27.72 -5.45 -1.24
C ARG A 423 -28.42 -6.20 -0.14
N GLY A 424 -27.88 -6.20 1.06
CA GLY A 424 -28.43 -6.89 2.22
C GLY A 424 -28.81 -5.95 3.33
N ALA A 425 -29.85 -6.29 4.08
CA ALA A 425 -30.31 -5.58 5.28
C ALA A 425 -30.81 -6.57 6.32
N VAL A 426 -30.98 -6.13 7.57
CA VAL A 426 -31.64 -6.91 8.60
C VAL A 426 -33.12 -6.53 8.65
N GLU A 427 -33.98 -7.50 8.40
CA GLU A 427 -35.42 -7.38 8.47
C GLU A 427 -35.97 -8.39 9.49
N ARG A 428 -36.69 -7.91 10.47
CA ARG A 428 -37.26 -8.74 11.57
C ARG A 428 -36.23 -9.68 12.23
N GLY A 429 -34.99 -9.20 12.37
CA GLY A 429 -33.88 -9.94 12.99
C GLY A 429 -33.19 -10.95 12.09
N LEU A 430 -33.57 -11.05 10.82
CA LEU A 430 -32.94 -11.91 9.83
C LEU A 430 -32.22 -11.06 8.78
N TYR A 431 -31.02 -11.49 8.38
CA TYR A 431 -30.32 -10.87 7.26
C TYR A 431 -30.89 -11.39 5.95
N VAL A 432 -31.37 -10.48 5.11
CA VAL A 432 -31.93 -10.77 3.78
C VAL A 432 -31.19 -10.00 2.71
N GLU A 433 -31.09 -10.55 1.52
CA GLU A 433 -30.37 -9.95 0.39
C GLU A 433 -31.22 -10.00 -0.89
N GLU A 434 -30.95 -9.00 -1.74
CA GLU A 434 -31.45 -8.94 -3.11
C GLU A 434 -30.31 -8.60 -4.09
N ALA A 435 -30.41 -9.07 -5.32
CA ALA A 435 -29.48 -8.71 -6.38
C ALA A 435 -29.91 -7.37 -6.99
N ILE A 436 -28.99 -6.39 -7.02
CA ILE A 436 -29.29 -5.04 -7.51
C ILE A 436 -28.57 -4.69 -8.82
N ALA A 437 -27.47 -5.37 -9.14
CA ALA A 437 -26.74 -5.17 -10.39
C ALA A 437 -25.85 -6.37 -10.71
N THR A 438 -25.38 -6.44 -11.94
CA THR A 438 -24.39 -7.43 -12.36
C THR A 438 -22.99 -7.07 -11.87
N ALA A 439 -22.21 -8.08 -11.54
CA ALA A 439 -20.80 -7.99 -11.18
C ALA A 439 -19.95 -8.88 -12.11
N HIS A 440 -18.67 -8.55 -12.23
CA HIS A 440 -17.69 -9.32 -12.98
C HIS A 440 -16.66 -9.93 -12.01
N HIS A 441 -17.14 -10.75 -11.06
CA HIS A 441 -16.29 -11.43 -10.04
C HIS A 441 -15.18 -10.55 -9.46
N ASN A 442 -13.92 -10.97 -9.62
CA ASN A 442 -12.71 -10.28 -9.14
C ASN A 442 -12.34 -9.04 -9.99
N GLN A 443 -13.15 -8.65 -10.95
CA GLN A 443 -12.94 -7.48 -11.80
C GLN A 443 -13.86 -6.31 -11.44
N THR A 444 -14.70 -6.47 -10.43
CA THR A 444 -15.60 -5.42 -9.93
C THR A 444 -15.11 -4.92 -8.57
N ARG A 445 -15.03 -3.61 -8.42
CA ARG A 445 -14.80 -2.92 -7.14
C ARG A 445 -15.83 -1.82 -6.99
N PHE A 446 -16.34 -1.64 -5.77
CA PHE A 446 -17.31 -0.58 -5.48
C PHE A 446 -17.13 -0.01 -4.09
N TRP A 447 -17.78 1.12 -3.86
CA TRP A 447 -17.87 1.87 -2.61
C TRP A 447 -19.33 2.23 -2.37
N ALA A 448 -19.74 2.32 -1.13
CA ALA A 448 -21.08 2.73 -0.73
C ALA A 448 -21.06 4.11 -0.10
N ALA A 449 -22.10 4.88 -0.33
CA ALA A 449 -22.33 6.10 0.42
C ALA A 449 -22.51 5.77 1.91
N PRO A 450 -22.06 6.63 2.83
CA PRO A 450 -22.24 6.40 4.27
C PRO A 450 -23.72 6.23 4.68
N ALA A 451 -24.63 6.84 3.95
CA ALA A 451 -26.07 6.74 4.20
C ALA A 451 -26.84 6.39 2.91
N GLY A 452 -27.94 5.66 3.09
CA GLY A 452 -28.85 5.27 2.00
C GLY A 452 -28.33 4.11 1.15
N SER A 453 -28.82 4.04 -0.11
CA SER A 453 -28.57 2.91 -1.03
C SER A 453 -27.65 3.26 -2.21
N THR A 454 -26.95 4.39 -2.16
CA THR A 454 -26.06 4.80 -3.25
C THR A 454 -24.76 4.02 -3.24
N LEU A 455 -24.43 3.43 -4.39
CA LEU A 455 -23.23 2.67 -4.64
C LEU A 455 -22.57 3.18 -5.92
N ALA A 456 -21.25 3.30 -5.93
CA ALA A 456 -20.50 3.63 -7.14
C ALA A 456 -19.28 2.72 -7.28
N GLY A 457 -18.90 2.41 -8.50
CA GLY A 457 -17.83 1.44 -8.71
C GLY A 457 -17.24 1.41 -10.09
N VAL A 458 -16.40 0.43 -10.31
CA VAL A 458 -15.73 0.16 -11.57
C VAL A 458 -15.70 -1.34 -11.86
N HIS A 459 -16.00 -1.69 -13.09
CA HIS A 459 -15.73 -2.99 -13.69
C HIS A 459 -14.46 -2.88 -14.52
N ARG A 460 -13.46 -3.69 -14.21
CA ARG A 460 -12.23 -3.80 -15.01
C ARG A 460 -12.35 -5.00 -15.94
N ILE A 461 -12.88 -4.78 -17.15
CA ILE A 461 -13.14 -5.84 -18.13
C ILE A 461 -12.05 -5.76 -19.21
N PHE A 462 -11.17 -6.77 -19.28
CA PHE A 462 -9.98 -6.77 -20.12
C PHE A 462 -9.08 -5.52 -19.86
N ALA A 463 -8.94 -4.65 -20.85
CA ALA A 463 -8.21 -3.39 -20.76
C ALA A 463 -9.10 -2.17 -20.46
N GLU A 464 -10.42 -2.35 -20.39
CA GLU A 464 -11.38 -1.27 -20.18
C GLU A 464 -11.78 -1.14 -18.72
N ASN A 465 -11.99 0.09 -18.28
CA ASN A 465 -12.59 0.41 -16.98
C ASN A 465 -13.96 1.04 -17.21
N ARG A 466 -15.00 0.32 -16.88
CA ARG A 466 -16.39 0.80 -16.99
C ARG A 466 -16.87 1.23 -15.61
N TYR A 467 -17.18 2.49 -15.47
CA TYR A 467 -17.63 3.08 -14.21
C TYR A 467 -19.14 3.05 -14.14
N PHE A 468 -19.68 2.81 -12.95
CA PHE A 468 -21.12 2.72 -12.72
C PHE A 468 -21.51 3.43 -11.43
N LEU A 469 -22.77 3.83 -11.37
CA LEU A 469 -23.44 4.42 -10.22
C LEU A 469 -24.81 3.76 -10.06
N ILE A 470 -25.11 3.29 -8.86
CA ILE A 470 -26.44 2.80 -8.48
C ILE A 470 -27.02 3.80 -7.49
N HIS A 471 -28.17 4.36 -7.81
CA HIS A 471 -28.86 5.32 -6.95
C HIS A 471 -30.36 5.10 -6.98
N HIS A 472 -30.98 4.89 -5.82
CA HIS A 472 -32.41 4.57 -5.70
C HIS A 472 -32.86 3.49 -6.69
N ASP A 473 -32.16 2.34 -6.72
CA ASP A 473 -32.43 1.17 -7.56
C ASP A 473 -32.26 1.38 -9.08
N ALA A 474 -31.84 2.56 -9.49
CA ALA A 474 -31.49 2.83 -10.89
C ALA A 474 -29.97 2.70 -11.09
N ASN A 475 -29.59 2.00 -12.17
CA ASN A 475 -28.21 1.80 -12.58
C ASN A 475 -27.87 2.81 -13.69
N TYR A 476 -26.75 3.50 -13.52
CA TYR A 476 -26.24 4.48 -14.47
C TYR A 476 -24.82 4.13 -14.86
N ASP A 477 -24.54 4.11 -16.16
CA ASP A 477 -23.18 4.11 -16.66
C ASP A 477 -22.56 5.50 -16.48
N VAL A 478 -21.33 5.56 -16.00
CA VAL A 478 -20.60 6.80 -15.82
C VAL A 478 -19.50 6.86 -16.88
N ALA A 479 -19.73 7.67 -17.92
CA ALA A 479 -18.81 7.82 -19.05
C ALA A 479 -17.64 8.73 -18.69
N LEU A 480 -16.68 8.23 -17.88
CA LEU A 480 -15.44 8.95 -17.64
C LEU A 480 -14.56 8.92 -18.90
N PRO A 481 -13.77 9.97 -19.16
CA PRO A 481 -12.87 10.01 -20.31
C PRO A 481 -11.94 8.79 -20.35
N ASP A 482 -11.75 8.24 -21.54
CA ASP A 482 -10.83 7.13 -21.78
C ASP A 482 -9.40 7.52 -21.44
N LEU A 483 -8.59 6.53 -21.09
CA LEU A 483 -7.16 6.71 -20.92
C LEU A 483 -6.52 6.95 -22.30
N ARG A 484 -5.61 7.93 -22.36
CA ARG A 484 -4.87 8.22 -23.58
C ARG A 484 -3.86 7.12 -23.88
N LEU A 485 -3.38 7.09 -25.12
CA LEU A 485 -2.33 6.15 -25.51
C LEU A 485 -1.08 6.32 -24.62
N GLY A 486 -0.63 5.23 -24.01
CA GLY A 486 0.49 5.23 -23.08
C GLY A 486 0.13 5.56 -21.62
N GLU A 487 -1.15 5.75 -21.32
CA GLU A 487 -1.64 5.90 -19.95
C GLU A 487 -2.12 4.56 -19.38
N SER A 488 -1.94 4.38 -18.07
CA SER A 488 -2.46 3.24 -17.33
C SER A 488 -3.11 3.68 -16.02
N LEU A 489 -4.22 3.04 -15.67
CA LEU A 489 -4.90 3.26 -14.41
C LEU A 489 -4.18 2.52 -13.28
N VAL A 490 -3.64 3.26 -12.33
CA VAL A 490 -2.94 2.73 -11.16
C VAL A 490 -3.93 2.41 -10.06
N GLU A 491 -4.83 3.36 -9.75
CA GLU A 491 -5.77 3.26 -8.65
C GLU A 491 -7.07 4.01 -8.96
N THR A 492 -8.17 3.52 -8.39
CA THR A 492 -9.48 4.17 -8.41
C THR A 492 -10.05 4.20 -7.01
N ALA A 493 -10.66 5.32 -6.64
CA ALA A 493 -11.47 5.44 -5.44
C ALA A 493 -12.71 6.32 -5.70
N VAL A 494 -13.65 6.27 -4.79
CA VAL A 494 -14.89 7.05 -4.85
C VAL A 494 -15.13 7.72 -3.52
N ALA A 495 -15.52 8.99 -3.54
CA ALA A 495 -16.05 9.69 -2.38
C ALA A 495 -17.45 10.23 -2.68
N PHE A 496 -18.30 10.23 -1.65
CA PHE A 496 -19.72 10.57 -1.78
C PHE A 496 -19.99 11.91 -1.11
N GLY A 497 -20.68 12.79 -1.84
CA GLY A 497 -21.25 14.02 -1.32
C GLY A 497 -22.79 13.93 -1.25
N ASN A 498 -23.43 14.96 -0.70
CA ASN A 498 -24.89 14.99 -0.57
C ASN A 498 -25.62 15.03 -1.92
N THR A 499 -25.05 15.67 -2.93
CA THR A 499 -25.67 15.88 -4.24
C THR A 499 -24.87 15.30 -5.41
N ALA A 500 -23.69 14.80 -5.15
CA ALA A 500 -22.77 14.32 -6.18
C ALA A 500 -21.82 13.24 -5.64
N VAL A 501 -21.28 12.48 -6.58
CA VAL A 501 -20.27 11.43 -6.32
C VAL A 501 -18.99 11.83 -7.04
N SER A 502 -17.84 11.72 -6.39
CA SER A 502 -16.55 11.99 -7.00
C SER A 502 -15.80 10.70 -7.28
N PHE A 503 -15.43 10.49 -8.55
CA PHE A 503 -14.55 9.42 -8.98
C PHE A 503 -13.11 9.93 -9.07
N TRP A 504 -12.22 9.25 -8.42
CA TRP A 504 -10.80 9.54 -8.33
C TRP A 504 -10.02 8.51 -9.09
N ARG A 505 -9.17 8.93 -10.01
CA ARG A 505 -8.33 8.04 -10.82
C ARG A 505 -6.88 8.47 -10.70
N LYS A 506 -6.03 7.59 -10.21
CA LYS A 506 -4.57 7.76 -10.25
C LYS A 506 -4.06 7.16 -11.54
N ILE A 507 -3.52 7.99 -12.41
CA ILE A 507 -3.12 7.62 -13.77
C ILE A 507 -1.62 7.75 -13.91
N ASN A 508 -1.00 6.72 -14.48
CA ASN A 508 0.40 6.74 -14.88
C ASN A 508 0.51 6.99 -16.38
N HIS A 509 1.29 7.97 -16.78
CA HIS A 509 1.69 8.21 -18.15
C HIS A 509 3.21 8.24 -18.24
N ARG A 510 3.84 7.18 -18.76
CA ARG A 510 5.29 7.07 -18.92
C ARG A 510 6.08 7.41 -17.66
N GLY A 511 5.66 6.89 -16.51
CA GLY A 511 6.29 7.14 -15.21
C GLY A 511 5.77 8.39 -14.47
N ALA A 512 5.11 9.33 -15.13
CA ALA A 512 4.47 10.47 -14.47
C ALA A 512 3.09 10.08 -13.93
N LEU A 513 2.87 10.31 -12.65
CA LEU A 513 1.58 10.07 -12.00
C LEU A 513 0.77 11.37 -11.90
N ARG A 514 -0.53 11.28 -12.12
CA ARG A 514 -1.49 12.34 -11.84
C ARG A 514 -2.76 11.80 -11.24
N THR A 515 -3.53 12.67 -10.61
CA THR A 515 -4.87 12.38 -10.09
C THR A 515 -5.91 13.10 -10.93
N ASP A 516 -6.79 12.35 -11.59
CA ASP A 516 -7.98 12.89 -12.24
C ASP A 516 -9.19 12.69 -11.34
N ILE A 517 -9.93 13.78 -11.07
CA ILE A 517 -11.12 13.80 -10.22
C ILE A 517 -12.31 14.20 -11.08
N HIS A 518 -13.35 13.39 -11.09
CA HIS A 518 -14.58 13.63 -11.83
C HIS A 518 -15.75 13.70 -10.87
N LEU A 519 -16.39 14.86 -10.77
CA LEU A 519 -17.61 15.04 -10.01
C LEU A 519 -18.80 14.68 -10.88
N VAL A 520 -19.64 13.77 -10.40
CA VAL A 520 -20.73 13.17 -11.14
C VAL A 520 -22.04 13.34 -10.36
N ASN A 521 -23.11 13.73 -11.01
CA ASN A 521 -24.42 13.76 -10.37
C ASN A 521 -24.98 12.33 -10.19
N HIS A 522 -26.10 12.21 -9.46
CA HIS A 522 -26.72 10.91 -9.18
C HIS A 522 -27.34 10.20 -10.42
N ARG A 523 -27.22 10.78 -11.62
CA ARG A 523 -27.61 10.19 -12.91
C ARG A 523 -26.40 9.79 -13.76
N GLY A 524 -25.18 9.79 -13.20
CA GLY A 524 -23.99 9.39 -13.92
C GLY A 524 -23.38 10.48 -14.83
N GLN A 525 -23.92 11.71 -14.84
CA GLN A 525 -23.44 12.78 -15.70
C GLN A 525 -22.32 13.57 -15.02
N ILE A 526 -21.22 13.82 -15.74
CA ILE A 526 -20.08 14.59 -15.24
C ILE A 526 -20.50 16.07 -15.09
N LEU A 527 -20.40 16.57 -13.88
CA LEU A 527 -20.64 17.98 -13.54
C LEU A 527 -19.36 18.82 -13.64
N HIS A 528 -18.23 18.23 -13.22
CA HIS A 528 -16.94 18.91 -13.18
C HIS A 528 -15.83 17.87 -13.27
N GLN A 529 -14.68 18.28 -13.85
CA GLN A 529 -13.46 17.48 -13.81
C GLN A 529 -12.26 18.36 -13.43
N HIS A 530 -11.36 17.77 -12.67
CA HIS A 530 -10.14 18.41 -12.20
C HIS A 530 -8.98 17.44 -12.29
N THR A 531 -7.81 17.94 -12.67
CA THR A 531 -6.56 17.17 -12.64
C THR A 531 -5.64 17.79 -11.59
N ALA A 532 -5.23 16.97 -10.65
CA ALA A 532 -4.37 17.32 -9.53
C ALA A 532 -3.07 16.51 -9.56
N ALA A 533 -2.12 16.84 -8.69
CA ALA A 533 -0.91 16.07 -8.50
C ALA A 533 -1.21 14.65 -7.99
N ALA A 534 -0.27 13.73 -8.19
CA ALA A 534 -0.44 12.34 -7.76
C ALA A 534 -0.68 12.19 -6.25
N ASP A 535 -0.08 13.09 -5.47
CA ASP A 535 -0.15 13.07 -4.00
C ASP A 535 -1.47 13.64 -3.46
N ASP A 536 -2.26 14.28 -4.33
CA ASP A 536 -3.62 14.75 -4.01
C ASP A 536 -4.68 13.64 -4.13
N PHE A 537 -4.30 12.39 -4.35
CA PHE A 537 -5.22 11.26 -4.35
C PHE A 537 -5.63 10.91 -2.91
N ARG A 538 -6.58 11.68 -2.37
CA ARG A 538 -7.09 11.57 -0.99
C ARG A 538 -8.60 11.68 -0.93
N PRO A 539 -9.34 10.71 -1.49
CA PRO A 539 -10.79 10.72 -1.49
C PRO A 539 -11.39 10.74 -0.06
N GLU A 540 -10.71 10.14 0.91
CA GLU A 540 -11.10 10.07 2.32
C GLU A 540 -11.09 11.42 3.06
N LEU A 541 -10.40 12.43 2.51
CA LEU A 541 -10.32 13.78 3.10
C LEU A 541 -11.26 14.79 2.42
N TYR A 542 -12.08 14.36 1.46
CA TYR A 542 -13.02 15.26 0.82
C TYR A 542 -14.27 15.49 1.67
N PRO A 543 -14.63 16.75 1.93
CA PRO A 543 -15.86 17.07 2.62
C PRO A 543 -17.05 16.79 1.72
N PHE A 544 -17.98 16.05 2.23
CA PHE A 544 -19.21 15.64 1.56
C PHE A 544 -20.18 16.80 1.28
N ALA A 545 -19.88 18.02 1.73
CA ALA A 545 -20.81 19.16 1.69
C ALA A 545 -20.48 20.25 0.66
N LEU A 546 -19.36 20.20 -0.05
CA LEU A 546 -18.97 21.23 -0.98
C LEU A 546 -19.28 20.84 -2.44
N ALA A 547 -19.94 21.74 -3.16
CA ALA A 547 -20.20 21.59 -4.59
C ALA A 547 -18.93 21.66 -5.46
N GLN A 548 -17.79 22.03 -4.88
CA GLN A 548 -16.46 22.01 -5.48
C GLN A 548 -15.49 21.30 -4.55
N PRO A 549 -14.60 20.44 -5.07
CA PRO A 549 -13.59 19.76 -4.26
C PRO A 549 -12.52 20.79 -3.82
N LEU A 550 -12.65 21.29 -2.60
CA LEU A 550 -11.58 22.03 -1.93
C LEU A 550 -10.92 21.09 -0.93
N PRO A 551 -9.59 20.92 -0.95
CA PRO A 551 -8.92 20.11 0.06
C PRO A 551 -9.12 20.78 1.43
N ILE A 552 -9.77 20.09 2.36
CA ILE A 552 -10.00 20.58 3.75
C ILE A 552 -8.67 20.83 4.47
N ALA A 553 -7.59 20.18 4.09
CA ALA A 553 -6.26 20.42 4.63
C ALA A 553 -5.84 21.90 4.61
N ALA A 554 -6.40 22.70 3.70
CA ALA A 554 -6.16 24.15 3.64
C ALA A 554 -6.90 24.94 4.73
N HIS A 555 -7.91 24.36 5.41
CA HIS A 555 -8.78 25.02 6.36
C HIS A 555 -8.63 24.51 7.81
N ILE A 556 -7.82 23.47 8.05
CA ILE A 556 -7.69 22.84 9.37
C ILE A 556 -6.28 23.05 9.89
N SER A 557 -6.15 23.76 11.03
CA SER A 557 -4.88 23.98 11.73
C SER A 557 -4.38 22.78 12.54
N LEU A 558 -5.12 21.67 12.62
CA LEU A 558 -4.60 20.38 13.04
C LEU A 558 -3.61 19.93 11.97
N ALA A 559 -2.46 19.39 12.37
CA ALA A 559 -1.52 18.83 11.44
C ALA A 559 -2.28 17.87 10.49
N ALA A 560 -2.53 18.34 9.25
CA ALA A 560 -3.30 17.59 8.24
C ALA A 560 -2.72 16.20 8.00
N GLU A 561 -1.48 15.98 8.43
CA GLU A 561 -0.74 14.72 8.39
C GLU A 561 -1.28 13.65 9.35
N GLU A 562 -2.04 14.04 10.39
CA GLU A 562 -2.61 13.10 11.36
C GLU A 562 -4.04 12.65 11.03
N ILE A 563 -4.74 13.38 10.15
CA ILE A 563 -6.11 13.04 9.77
C ILE A 563 -6.10 11.93 8.72
N LEU A 564 -6.72 10.80 9.05
CA LEU A 564 -6.87 9.65 8.18
C LEU A 564 -8.18 9.69 7.39
N HIS A 565 -9.28 10.09 8.05
CA HIS A 565 -10.61 10.13 7.45
C HIS A 565 -11.42 11.33 7.95
N LEU A 566 -12.32 11.80 7.09
CA LEU A 566 -13.34 12.79 7.43
C LEU A 566 -14.72 12.17 7.24
N HIS A 567 -15.56 12.31 8.25
CA HIS A 567 -16.92 11.79 8.22
C HIS A 567 -17.90 12.95 8.35
N ALA A 568 -18.93 12.96 7.50
CA ALA A 568 -20.01 13.94 7.60
C ALA A 568 -20.81 13.71 8.89
N HIS A 569 -21.10 14.78 9.61
CA HIS A 569 -21.94 14.79 10.80
C HIS A 569 -23.07 15.80 10.64
N PRO A 570 -24.30 15.59 11.13
CA PRO A 570 -25.41 16.53 10.96
C PRO A 570 -25.11 17.97 11.41
N GLN A 571 -24.17 18.16 12.33
CA GLN A 571 -23.81 19.47 12.89
C GLN A 571 -22.38 19.90 12.50
N GLY A 572 -21.68 19.18 11.63
CA GLY A 572 -20.30 19.49 11.28
C GLY A 572 -19.56 18.33 10.62
N ILE A 573 -18.30 18.14 10.98
CA ILE A 573 -17.43 17.09 10.46
C ILE A 573 -16.72 16.38 11.61
N ILE A 574 -16.62 15.07 11.53
CA ILE A 574 -15.75 14.27 12.39
C ILE A 574 -14.44 14.03 11.66
N ALA A 575 -13.33 14.46 12.27
CA ALA A 575 -11.99 14.14 11.80
C ALA A 575 -11.43 12.97 12.62
N GLN A 576 -11.01 11.93 11.94
CA GLN A 576 -10.44 10.71 12.51
C GLN A 576 -8.92 10.69 12.28
N THR A 577 -8.18 10.51 13.36
CA THR A 577 -6.77 10.10 13.34
C THR A 577 -6.65 8.61 13.66
N ALA A 578 -5.43 8.10 13.79
CA ALA A 578 -5.20 6.71 14.19
C ALA A 578 -5.83 6.35 15.54
N SER A 579 -5.83 7.27 16.49
CA SER A 579 -6.24 7.02 17.89
C SER A 579 -7.19 8.07 18.48
N GLN A 580 -7.60 9.05 17.68
CA GLN A 580 -8.43 10.16 18.20
C GLN A 580 -9.55 10.52 17.20
N LEU A 581 -10.68 10.98 17.75
CA LEU A 581 -11.76 11.61 17.00
C LEU A 581 -11.94 13.05 17.47
N TYR A 582 -12.07 13.94 16.50
CA TYR A 582 -12.34 15.35 16.71
C TYR A 582 -13.64 15.76 16.02
N PHE A 583 -14.35 16.67 16.62
CA PHE A 583 -15.51 17.31 16.00
C PHE A 583 -15.16 18.73 15.58
N LEU A 584 -15.46 19.04 14.33
CA LEU A 584 -15.42 20.39 13.78
C LEU A 584 -16.83 20.89 13.61
N ARG A 585 -17.16 21.97 14.27
CA ARG A 585 -18.45 22.62 14.09
C ARG A 585 -18.48 23.29 12.70
N SER A 586 -19.52 23.04 11.93
CA SER A 586 -19.77 23.79 10.72
C SER A 586 -19.97 25.27 11.08
N LEU A 587 -19.11 26.14 10.58
CA LEU A 587 -19.38 27.56 10.61
C LEU A 587 -20.41 27.81 9.53
N SER A 588 -21.66 28.07 9.94
CA SER A 588 -22.80 28.48 9.10
C SER A 588 -22.53 29.82 8.43
#